data_cd1f2632af089ae1f81ae12e3af6daa6
#
_entry.id   cd1f2632af089ae1f81ae12e3af6daa6
#
_cell.length_a   1.000
_cell.length_b   1.000
_cell.length_c   1.000
_cell.angle_alpha   90.00
_cell.angle_beta   90.00
_cell.angle_gamma   90.00
#
_symmetry.space_group_name_H-M   'P 1'
#
loop_
_entity.id
_entity.type
_entity.pdbx_description
1 polymer ?
#
loop_
_entity_poly.entity_id
_entity_poly.type
_entity_poly.pdbx_seq_one_letter_code
_entity_poly.pdbx_strand_id
1 'polypeptide(L)'
;MVTYESPVNLKEVVVPKSSNTDPVFLHDRVLVLNLNYVPINISTLRRSLILISKGKAEILECRSSAVHTVNHDVLAPSAIRLNYLVKRSYKTEPCKLSKKEVFLRDNYTCQYCLTKSNKMTIDHVIPRKYKGPNTWMNVVTACSPCNLKKAAKTPAEARMKLFREPKPPQPNPYRLLQNQTLRDEWKQYIPWNC
;
A
#
# COMPACT_ATOMS: atom_id res chain seq x y z
N MET A 1 21.97 -12.37 8.20
CA MET A 1 22.83 -11.38 7.49
C MET A 1 22.35 -11.34 6.06
N VAL A 2 21.66 -10.28 5.65
CA VAL A 2 21.24 -10.10 4.26
C VAL A 2 22.41 -9.45 3.55
N THR A 3 23.05 -10.16 2.63
CA THR A 3 24.10 -9.63 1.76
C THR A 3 23.43 -8.73 0.72
N TYR A 4 23.57 -7.43 0.87
CA TYR A 4 23.16 -6.46 -0.15
C TYR A 4 24.20 -6.47 -1.27
N GLU A 5 23.80 -6.93 -2.44
CA GLU A 5 24.60 -6.78 -3.66
C GLU A 5 24.74 -5.29 -4.01
N SER A 6 25.86 -4.94 -4.61
CA SER A 6 26.20 -3.56 -4.98
C SER A 6 25.15 -2.97 -5.96
N PRO A 7 24.84 -1.65 -5.90
CA PRO A 7 23.86 -1.02 -6.77
C PRO A 7 24.24 -1.12 -8.23
N VAL A 8 23.32 -1.58 -9.06
CA VAL A 8 23.50 -1.73 -10.52
C VAL A 8 23.54 -0.37 -11.19
N ASN A 9 24.60 -0.09 -11.92
CA ASN A 9 24.77 1.17 -12.65
C ASN A 9 24.01 1.10 -13.99
N LEU A 10 23.36 2.20 -14.42
CA LEU A 10 22.60 2.29 -15.69
C LEU A 10 23.38 1.80 -16.94
N LYS A 11 24.72 1.87 -16.89
CA LYS A 11 25.59 1.41 -17.98
C LYS A 11 25.65 -0.12 -18.10
N GLU A 12 25.31 -0.87 -17.04
CA GLU A 12 25.37 -2.34 -17.00
C GLU A 12 24.04 -3.00 -17.35
N VAL A 13 22.96 -2.21 -17.51
CA VAL A 13 21.58 -2.69 -17.73
C VAL A 13 21.19 -2.64 -19.21
N VAL A 14 22.14 -2.50 -20.12
CA VAL A 14 21.92 -2.47 -21.58
C VAL A 14 21.67 -3.89 -22.08
N VAL A 15 20.49 -4.14 -22.65
CA VAL A 15 20.12 -5.44 -23.23
C VAL A 15 20.33 -5.42 -24.74
N PRO A 16 20.91 -6.45 -25.35
CA PRO A 16 20.93 -6.59 -26.80
C PRO A 16 19.50 -6.74 -27.34
N LYS A 17 19.22 -6.09 -28.46
CA LYS A 17 17.93 -6.12 -29.14
C LYS A 17 17.57 -7.55 -29.53
N SER A 18 16.95 -8.33 -28.70
CA SER A 18 16.11 -9.48 -29.08
C SER A 18 15.50 -10.14 -27.85
N SER A 19 14.21 -10.22 -27.80
CA SER A 19 13.37 -11.34 -27.34
C SER A 19 12.01 -10.84 -26.85
N ASN A 20 11.00 -11.66 -26.94
CA ASN A 20 9.64 -11.48 -26.44
C ASN A 20 9.66 -10.96 -25.00
N THR A 21 9.58 -9.66 -24.82
CA THR A 21 9.45 -9.01 -23.51
C THR A 21 8.02 -8.55 -23.37
N ASP A 22 7.43 -8.82 -22.22
CA ASP A 22 6.11 -8.31 -21.88
C ASP A 22 6.04 -6.78 -22.09
N PRO A 23 4.92 -6.26 -22.63
CA PRO A 23 4.79 -4.83 -22.88
C PRO A 23 4.96 -4.03 -21.60
N VAL A 24 5.87 -3.07 -21.60
CA VAL A 24 6.14 -2.17 -20.47
C VAL A 24 5.35 -0.89 -20.66
N PHE A 25 4.53 -0.57 -19.68
CA PHE A 25 3.77 0.67 -19.68
C PHE A 25 4.45 1.70 -18.79
N LEU A 26 4.54 2.96 -19.26
CA LEU A 26 5.09 4.08 -18.47
C LEU A 26 4.36 4.31 -17.13
N HIS A 27 3.14 3.79 -17.00
CA HIS A 27 2.34 3.82 -15.77
C HIS A 27 2.60 2.66 -14.82
N ASP A 28 3.44 1.71 -15.21
CA ASP A 28 3.82 0.58 -14.37
C ASP A 28 4.41 1.06 -13.05
N ARG A 29 4.15 0.29 -12.02
CA ARG A 29 4.50 0.64 -10.65
C ARG A 29 5.92 0.22 -10.31
N VAL A 30 6.64 1.14 -9.65
CA VAL A 30 8.01 0.97 -9.19
C VAL A 30 8.07 1.30 -7.71
N LEU A 31 8.65 0.43 -6.91
CA LEU A 31 8.88 0.66 -5.49
C LEU A 31 9.99 1.71 -5.31
N VAL A 32 9.75 2.71 -4.47
CA VAL A 32 10.74 3.73 -4.14
C VAL A 32 11.16 3.56 -2.69
N LEU A 33 12.43 3.28 -2.51
CA LEU A 33 13.06 3.17 -1.20
C LEU A 33 13.81 4.46 -0.85
N ASN A 34 13.89 4.72 0.43
CA ASN A 34 14.74 5.76 0.99
C ASN A 34 16.21 5.30 0.98
N LEU A 35 17.15 6.19 1.28
CA LEU A 35 18.57 5.87 1.42
C LEU A 35 18.83 4.70 2.40
N ASN A 36 18.03 4.58 3.45
CA ASN A 36 18.10 3.51 4.45
C ASN A 36 17.25 2.27 4.12
N TYR A 37 16.91 2.05 2.85
CA TYR A 37 16.10 0.92 2.34
C TYR A 37 14.66 0.85 2.87
N VAL A 38 14.19 1.87 3.59
CA VAL A 38 12.80 1.92 4.04
C VAL A 38 11.89 2.32 2.87
N PRO A 39 10.85 1.54 2.55
CA PRO A 39 9.89 1.91 1.52
C PRO A 39 9.17 3.21 1.84
N ILE A 40 9.20 4.16 0.91
CA ILE A 40 8.57 5.48 1.08
C ILE A 40 7.41 5.74 0.13
N ASN A 41 7.44 5.13 -1.04
CA ASN A 41 6.39 5.37 -2.03
C ASN A 41 6.35 4.27 -3.10
N ILE A 42 5.25 4.26 -3.86
CA ILE A 42 5.18 3.59 -5.16
C ILE A 42 4.98 4.67 -6.20
N SER A 43 5.85 4.72 -7.18
CA SER A 43 5.80 5.69 -8.27
C SER A 43 5.48 5.01 -9.60
N THR A 44 5.26 5.80 -10.64
CA THR A 44 5.19 5.30 -12.01
C THR A 44 6.59 5.08 -12.56
N LEU A 45 6.73 4.16 -13.50
CA LEU A 45 7.98 3.89 -14.20
C LEU A 45 8.57 5.18 -14.80
N ARG A 46 7.74 6.00 -15.47
CA ARG A 46 8.16 7.30 -16.02
C ARG A 46 8.84 8.18 -14.97
N ARG A 47 8.24 8.32 -13.80
CA ARG A 47 8.80 9.15 -12.73
C ARG A 47 10.08 8.56 -12.16
N SER A 48 10.17 7.24 -12.06
CA SER A 48 11.35 6.54 -11.58
C SER A 48 12.53 6.72 -12.53
N LEU A 49 12.31 6.61 -13.84
CA LEU A 49 13.33 6.87 -14.86
C LEU A 49 13.85 8.33 -14.81
N ILE A 50 12.96 9.31 -14.56
CA ILE A 50 13.37 10.71 -14.39
C ILE A 50 14.24 10.88 -13.14
N LEU A 51 13.95 10.17 -12.05
CA LEU A 51 14.78 10.25 -10.84
C LEU A 51 16.16 9.66 -11.08
N ILE A 52 16.22 8.54 -11.79
CA ILE A 52 17.49 7.88 -12.15
C ILE A 52 18.31 8.75 -13.10
N SER A 53 17.71 9.29 -14.18
CA SER A 53 18.40 10.16 -15.13
C SER A 53 18.96 11.43 -14.52
N LYS A 54 18.33 11.94 -13.45
CA LYS A 54 18.82 13.09 -12.67
C LYS A 54 19.85 12.71 -11.60
N GLY A 55 20.31 11.47 -11.53
CA GLY A 55 21.24 10.98 -10.51
C GLY A 55 20.69 11.03 -9.08
N LYS A 56 19.35 11.10 -8.91
CA LYS A 56 18.68 11.17 -7.60
C LYS A 56 18.27 9.80 -7.05
N ALA A 57 18.35 8.77 -7.85
CA ALA A 57 18.03 7.40 -7.47
C ALA A 57 18.89 6.42 -8.26
N GLU A 58 19.10 5.26 -7.69
CA GLU A 58 19.76 4.11 -8.30
C GLU A 58 18.77 2.95 -8.44
N ILE A 59 19.04 2.05 -9.35
CA ILE A 59 18.23 0.85 -9.57
C ILE A 59 18.70 -0.23 -8.61
N LEU A 60 17.74 -0.84 -7.90
CA LEU A 60 18.02 -2.02 -7.05
C LEU A 60 17.57 -3.30 -7.73
N GLU A 61 16.38 -3.27 -8.34
CA GLU A 61 15.77 -4.42 -8.98
C GLU A 61 15.25 -4.04 -10.37
N CYS A 62 15.49 -4.90 -11.34
CA CYS A 62 14.98 -4.79 -12.69
C CYS A 62 13.97 -5.89 -12.99
N ARG A 63 13.11 -5.65 -13.96
CA ARG A 63 12.28 -6.66 -14.60
C ARG A 63 13.01 -7.27 -15.79
N SER A 64 12.50 -8.40 -16.29
CA SER A 64 12.93 -8.98 -17.55
C SER A 64 12.55 -8.12 -18.78
N SER A 65 11.59 -7.22 -18.62
CA SER A 65 11.07 -6.36 -19.69
C SER A 65 11.90 -5.08 -19.84
N ALA A 66 12.12 -4.64 -21.08
CA ALA A 66 12.93 -3.47 -21.41
C ALA A 66 12.08 -2.25 -21.79
N VAL A 67 12.60 -1.07 -21.49
CA VAL A 67 12.08 0.22 -21.96
C VAL A 67 12.93 0.67 -23.13
N HIS A 68 12.31 0.89 -24.28
CA HIS A 68 12.98 1.42 -25.46
C HIS A 68 13.25 2.91 -25.27
N THR A 69 14.51 3.30 -25.36
CA THR A 69 14.93 4.70 -25.41
C THR A 69 15.48 5.03 -26.80
N VAL A 70 15.73 6.30 -27.07
CA VAL A 70 16.25 6.74 -28.40
C VAL A 70 17.56 6.05 -28.76
N ASN A 71 18.44 5.83 -27.78
CA ASN A 71 19.80 5.35 -28.04
C ASN A 71 20.03 3.88 -27.68
N HIS A 72 19.27 3.34 -26.70
CA HIS A 72 19.47 1.97 -26.20
C HIS A 72 18.24 1.50 -25.42
N ASP A 73 18.15 0.21 -25.24
CA ASP A 73 17.12 -0.41 -24.40
C ASP A 73 17.63 -0.55 -22.97
N VAL A 74 16.80 -0.19 -22.00
CA VAL A 74 17.12 -0.27 -20.57
C VAL A 74 16.11 -1.18 -19.91
N LEU A 75 16.56 -2.11 -19.06
CA LEU A 75 15.64 -2.93 -18.28
C LEU A 75 14.75 -2.04 -17.40
N ALA A 76 13.46 -2.37 -17.38
CA ALA A 76 12.50 -1.60 -16.60
C ALA A 76 12.76 -1.80 -15.09
N PRO A 77 13.05 -0.73 -14.32
CA PRO A 77 13.24 -0.87 -12.88
C PRO A 77 11.95 -1.33 -12.20
N SER A 78 12.06 -2.28 -11.28
CA SER A 78 11.02 -2.74 -10.37
C SER A 78 11.12 -2.02 -9.03
N ALA A 79 12.34 -1.84 -8.52
CA ALA A 79 12.61 -1.08 -7.30
C ALA A 79 13.79 -0.11 -7.49
N ILE A 80 13.67 1.09 -6.94
CA ILE A 80 14.71 2.11 -6.93
C ILE A 80 14.96 2.61 -5.50
N ARG A 81 16.20 3.01 -5.22
CA ARG A 81 16.60 3.66 -3.96
C ARG A 81 17.01 5.10 -4.21
N LEU A 82 16.56 6.02 -3.36
CA LEU A 82 17.01 7.41 -3.41
C LEU A 82 18.43 7.54 -2.86
N ASN A 83 19.23 8.41 -3.47
CA ASN A 83 20.60 8.71 -3.04
C ASN A 83 20.65 9.71 -1.88
N TYR A 84 19.51 10.14 -1.37
CA TYR A 84 19.37 11.08 -0.27
C TYR A 84 18.30 10.62 0.71
N LEU A 85 18.44 11.04 1.96
CA LEU A 85 17.49 10.71 3.01
C LEU A 85 16.28 11.64 2.95
N VAL A 86 15.11 11.09 2.65
CA VAL A 86 13.85 11.79 2.83
C VAL A 86 13.43 11.65 4.29
N LYS A 87 13.48 12.75 5.02
CA LYS A 87 12.92 12.81 6.38
C LYS A 87 11.41 12.73 6.27
N ARG A 88 10.85 11.55 6.49
CA ARG A 88 9.40 11.37 6.60
C ARG A 88 9.04 11.60 8.06
N SER A 89 8.31 12.67 8.33
CA SER A 89 7.59 12.77 9.59
C SER A 89 6.48 11.71 9.53
N TYR A 90 6.71 10.58 10.16
CA TYR A 90 5.60 9.65 10.44
C TYR A 90 4.70 10.40 11.41
N LYS A 91 3.61 10.94 10.89
CA LYS A 91 2.61 11.56 11.75
C LYS A 91 2.20 10.50 12.75
N THR A 92 2.48 10.74 14.00
CA THR A 92 2.02 9.93 15.14
C THR A 92 0.50 10.01 15.29
N GLU A 93 -0.11 10.99 14.62
CA GLU A 93 -1.55 11.13 14.58
C GLU A 93 -2.18 10.06 13.69
N PRO A 94 -3.28 9.45 14.15
CA PRO A 94 -4.04 8.53 13.33
C PRO A 94 -4.53 9.26 12.07
N CYS A 95 -4.54 8.54 10.97
CA CYS A 95 -5.02 9.09 9.70
C CYS A 95 -6.45 9.62 9.83
N LYS A 96 -6.80 10.58 8.99
CA LYS A 96 -8.18 11.09 8.91
C LYS A 96 -9.15 9.94 8.66
N LEU A 97 -10.25 9.92 9.42
CA LEU A 97 -11.30 8.93 9.25
C LEU A 97 -11.87 9.01 7.84
N SER A 98 -11.80 7.93 7.10
CA SER A 98 -12.43 7.78 5.79
C SER A 98 -12.93 6.35 5.61
N LYS A 99 -13.88 6.14 4.70
CA LYS A 99 -14.44 4.82 4.40
C LYS A 99 -13.35 3.81 4.05
N LYS A 100 -12.42 4.21 3.18
CA LYS A 100 -11.28 3.38 2.76
C LYS A 100 -10.43 2.96 3.96
N GLU A 101 -10.16 3.88 4.85
CA GLU A 101 -9.30 3.68 6.00
C GLU A 101 -9.92 2.76 7.06
N VAL A 102 -11.23 2.84 7.25
CA VAL A 102 -11.95 1.91 8.12
C VAL A 102 -11.90 0.50 7.55
N PHE A 103 -12.12 0.33 6.24
CA PHE A 103 -12.00 -0.98 5.60
C PHE A 103 -10.60 -1.56 5.72
N LEU A 104 -9.57 -0.74 5.61
CA LEU A 104 -8.18 -1.15 5.78
C LEU A 104 -7.86 -1.57 7.20
N ARG A 105 -8.29 -0.77 8.20
CA ARG A 105 -8.11 -1.11 9.60
C ARG A 105 -8.72 -2.49 9.92
N ASP A 106 -9.90 -2.75 9.39
CA ASP A 106 -10.66 -3.97 9.64
C ASP A 106 -10.35 -5.09 8.63
N ASN A 107 -9.33 -4.91 7.77
CA ASN A 107 -8.90 -5.87 6.74
C ASN A 107 -10.06 -6.36 5.86
N TYR A 108 -10.98 -5.44 5.46
CA TYR A 108 -12.18 -5.76 4.68
C TYR A 108 -13.05 -6.87 5.30
N THR A 109 -13.06 -6.97 6.62
CA THR A 109 -13.75 -8.01 7.38
C THR A 109 -14.90 -7.41 8.19
N CYS A 110 -16.08 -7.99 8.07
CA CYS A 110 -17.24 -7.60 8.87
C CYS A 110 -16.97 -7.79 10.36
N GLN A 111 -17.14 -6.76 11.18
CA GLN A 111 -16.86 -6.82 12.61
C GLN A 111 -17.97 -7.52 13.42
N TYR A 112 -19.02 -8.00 12.75
CA TYR A 112 -20.12 -8.77 13.37
C TYR A 112 -20.08 -10.25 13.03
N CYS A 113 -19.89 -10.63 11.76
CA CYS A 113 -19.94 -12.03 11.32
C CYS A 113 -18.62 -12.55 10.75
N LEU A 114 -17.57 -11.72 10.72
CA LEU A 114 -16.23 -12.05 10.21
C LEU A 114 -16.15 -12.38 8.72
N THR A 115 -17.24 -12.24 7.96
CA THR A 115 -17.18 -12.42 6.50
C THR A 115 -16.26 -11.36 5.89
N LYS A 116 -15.37 -11.79 5.00
CA LYS A 116 -14.45 -10.91 4.24
C LYS A 116 -14.98 -10.70 2.83
N SER A 117 -15.06 -9.44 2.39
CA SER A 117 -15.54 -9.09 1.05
C SER A 117 -15.02 -7.69 0.64
N ASN A 118 -14.91 -7.47 -0.67
CA ASN A 118 -14.63 -6.15 -1.21
C ASN A 118 -15.87 -5.23 -1.22
N LYS A 119 -17.07 -5.80 -1.02
CA LYS A 119 -18.35 -5.06 -0.97
C LYS A 119 -18.78 -4.86 0.48
N MET A 120 -18.07 -3.98 1.20
CA MET A 120 -18.38 -3.65 2.59
C MET A 120 -19.04 -2.29 2.75
N THR A 121 -19.74 -2.12 3.86
CA THR A 121 -20.35 -0.87 4.30
C THR A 121 -19.72 -0.41 5.61
N ILE A 122 -19.95 0.87 5.95
CA ILE A 122 -19.60 1.42 7.26
C ILE A 122 -20.84 1.38 8.14
N ASP A 123 -20.68 0.93 9.37
CA ASP A 123 -21.69 1.00 10.39
C ASP A 123 -21.21 1.80 11.62
N HIS A 124 -22.14 2.54 12.25
CA HIS A 124 -21.89 3.23 13.51
C HIS A 124 -22.33 2.32 14.67
N VAL A 125 -21.39 1.91 15.51
CA VAL A 125 -21.67 1.06 16.70
C VAL A 125 -22.79 1.66 17.54
N ILE A 126 -22.62 2.90 17.97
CA ILE A 126 -23.69 3.73 18.54
C ILE A 126 -24.34 4.46 17.37
N PRO A 127 -25.62 4.21 17.07
CA PRO A 127 -26.30 4.81 15.93
C PRO A 127 -26.35 6.34 15.99
N ARG A 128 -26.37 6.96 14.81
CA ARG A 128 -26.51 8.43 14.70
C ARG A 128 -27.76 8.99 15.41
N LYS A 129 -28.85 8.22 15.44
CA LYS A 129 -30.06 8.61 16.18
C LYS A 129 -29.82 8.81 17.67
N TYR A 130 -28.84 8.09 18.23
CA TYR A 130 -28.38 8.25 19.62
C TYR A 130 -27.16 9.17 19.72
N LYS A 131 -26.97 10.06 18.73
CA LYS A 131 -25.85 11.00 18.65
C LYS A 131 -24.48 10.30 18.62
N GLY A 132 -24.41 9.06 18.07
CA GLY A 132 -23.17 8.34 17.90
C GLY A 132 -22.18 9.13 17.04
N PRO A 133 -20.95 9.41 17.52
CA PRO A 133 -19.99 10.26 16.84
C PRO A 133 -19.39 9.57 15.60
N ASN A 134 -18.97 10.36 14.62
CA ASN A 134 -18.23 9.88 13.47
C ASN A 134 -16.73 9.85 13.78
N THR A 135 -16.31 8.91 14.63
CA THR A 135 -14.94 8.76 15.13
C THR A 135 -14.44 7.34 14.95
N TRP A 136 -13.13 7.16 15.02
CA TRP A 136 -12.47 5.85 14.97
C TRP A 136 -13.00 4.85 16.01
N MET A 137 -13.46 5.36 17.16
CA MET A 137 -13.98 4.55 18.27
C MET A 137 -15.43 4.10 18.07
N ASN A 138 -16.13 4.64 17.07
CA ASN A 138 -17.56 4.36 16.85
C ASN A 138 -17.89 3.81 15.47
N VAL A 139 -16.93 3.71 14.55
CA VAL A 139 -17.17 3.30 13.17
C VAL A 139 -16.46 1.99 12.86
N VAL A 140 -17.20 1.02 12.27
CA VAL A 140 -16.69 -0.32 11.96
C VAL A 140 -17.08 -0.73 10.54
N THR A 141 -16.33 -1.70 9.99
CA THR A 141 -16.68 -2.38 8.76
C THR A 141 -17.77 -3.40 9.01
N ALA A 142 -18.84 -3.36 8.21
CA ALA A 142 -19.93 -4.32 8.26
C ALA A 142 -20.31 -4.79 6.86
N CYS A 143 -20.71 -6.04 6.71
CA CYS A 143 -21.37 -6.52 5.50
C CYS A 143 -22.81 -5.98 5.44
N SER A 144 -23.38 -5.85 4.23
CA SER A 144 -24.74 -5.34 4.07
C SER A 144 -25.80 -6.08 4.87
N PRO A 145 -25.80 -7.45 4.95
CA PRO A 145 -26.76 -8.17 5.77
C PRO A 145 -26.67 -7.82 7.27
N CYS A 146 -25.45 -7.75 7.83
CA CYS A 146 -25.28 -7.41 9.24
C CYS A 146 -25.67 -5.95 9.51
N ASN A 147 -25.32 -5.03 8.62
CA ASN A 147 -25.68 -3.63 8.75
C ASN A 147 -27.21 -3.42 8.70
N LEU A 148 -27.90 -4.09 7.79
CA LEU A 148 -29.36 -4.08 7.71
C LEU A 148 -30.01 -4.70 8.95
N LYS A 149 -29.50 -5.85 9.44
CA LYS A 149 -30.00 -6.51 10.64
C LYS A 149 -29.85 -5.62 11.86
N LYS A 150 -28.71 -4.93 12.01
CA LYS A 150 -28.48 -4.01 13.12
C LYS A 150 -29.35 -2.76 13.00
N ALA A 151 -29.54 -2.25 11.79
CA ALA A 151 -30.30 -1.05 11.51
C ALA A 151 -29.87 0.13 12.43
N ALA A 152 -30.85 0.87 12.95
CA ALA A 152 -30.60 1.99 13.87
C ALA A 152 -30.56 1.58 15.35
N LYS A 153 -30.18 0.34 15.67
CA LYS A 153 -30.06 -0.21 17.02
C LYS A 153 -28.60 -0.27 17.44
N THR A 154 -28.35 -0.31 18.74
CA THR A 154 -27.03 -0.69 19.28
C THR A 154 -26.76 -2.18 19.03
N PRO A 155 -25.51 -2.65 19.06
CA PRO A 155 -25.24 -4.09 18.93
C PRO A 155 -26.00 -4.94 19.97
N ALA A 156 -26.09 -4.47 21.21
CA ALA A 156 -26.84 -5.17 22.27
C ALA A 156 -28.32 -5.28 21.95
N GLU A 157 -28.98 -4.19 21.54
CA GLU A 157 -30.39 -4.19 21.13
C GLU A 157 -30.66 -5.08 19.90
N ALA A 158 -29.67 -5.17 19.01
CA ALA A 158 -29.75 -6.04 17.82
C ALA A 158 -29.38 -7.50 18.12
N ARG A 159 -29.01 -7.84 19.37
CA ARG A 159 -28.45 -9.12 19.77
C ARG A 159 -27.24 -9.54 18.92
N MET A 160 -26.37 -8.56 18.65
CA MET A 160 -25.15 -8.74 17.87
C MET A 160 -23.95 -8.40 18.74
N LYS A 161 -22.84 -9.11 18.53
CA LYS A 161 -21.58 -8.87 19.22
C LYS A 161 -20.54 -8.32 18.25
N LEU A 162 -19.79 -7.34 18.66
CA LEU A 162 -18.59 -6.89 17.95
C LEU A 162 -17.45 -7.88 18.20
N PHE A 163 -16.74 -8.21 17.15
CA PHE A 163 -15.53 -9.05 17.24
C PHE A 163 -14.39 -8.30 17.97
N ARG A 164 -14.24 -7.00 17.67
CA ARG A 164 -13.26 -6.13 18.32
C ARG A 164 -13.86 -4.75 18.58
N GLU A 165 -13.44 -4.13 19.67
CA GLU A 165 -13.71 -2.73 19.89
C GLU A 165 -12.98 -1.88 18.84
N PRO A 166 -13.66 -0.92 18.20
CA PRO A 166 -13.03 -0.08 17.21
C PRO A 166 -12.05 0.89 17.89
N LYS A 167 -10.81 0.87 17.41
CA LYS A 167 -9.72 1.78 17.85
C LYS A 167 -9.13 2.49 16.63
N PRO A 168 -8.46 3.64 16.81
CA PRO A 168 -7.68 4.24 15.72
C PRO A 168 -6.63 3.26 15.20
N PRO A 169 -6.38 3.23 13.88
CA PRO A 169 -5.30 2.41 13.33
C PRO A 169 -3.95 2.91 13.84
N GLN A 170 -3.05 1.98 14.12
CA GLN A 170 -1.67 2.32 14.45
C GLN A 170 -1.02 3.03 13.26
N PRO A 171 -0.13 4.00 13.49
CA PRO A 171 0.68 4.60 12.44
C PRO A 171 1.49 3.51 11.74
N ASN A 172 1.19 3.26 10.46
CA ASN A 172 1.90 2.28 9.67
C ASN A 172 2.62 2.98 8.51
N PRO A 173 3.97 3.00 8.49
CA PRO A 173 4.75 3.59 7.41
C PRO A 173 4.53 2.88 6.06
N TYR A 174 4.16 1.61 6.10
CA TYR A 174 3.96 0.77 4.91
C TYR A 174 2.52 0.76 4.39
N ARG A 175 1.66 1.61 4.93
CA ARG A 175 0.23 1.67 4.58
C ARG A 175 -0.04 1.86 3.10
N LEU A 176 0.81 2.59 2.38
CA LEU A 176 0.69 2.77 0.93
C LEU A 176 0.82 1.45 0.16
N LEU A 177 1.43 0.44 0.79
CA LEU A 177 1.70 -0.87 0.22
C LEU A 177 0.60 -1.89 0.54
N GLN A 178 -0.16 -1.70 1.62
CA GLN A 178 -1.15 -2.68 2.12
C GLN A 178 -2.29 -3.03 1.13
N ASN A 179 -2.56 -2.15 0.16
CA ASN A 179 -3.67 -2.32 -0.79
C ASN A 179 -3.23 -2.57 -2.22
N GLN A 180 -2.01 -2.93 -2.42
CA GLN A 180 -1.48 -3.14 -3.75
C GLN A 180 -1.16 -4.61 -3.94
N THR A 181 -1.40 -5.11 -5.14
CA THR A 181 -0.83 -6.38 -5.57
C THR A 181 0.69 -6.20 -5.52
N LEU A 182 1.29 -6.72 -4.46
CA LEU A 182 2.72 -6.61 -4.25
C LEU A 182 3.41 -7.58 -5.18
N ARG A 183 4.42 -7.09 -5.84
CA ARG A 183 5.30 -7.94 -6.65
C ARG A 183 6.18 -8.76 -5.72
N ASP A 184 6.52 -9.96 -6.12
CA ASP A 184 7.34 -10.86 -5.30
C ASP A 184 8.72 -10.25 -5.01
N GLU A 185 9.30 -9.52 -5.97
CA GLU A 185 10.57 -8.81 -5.87
C GLU A 185 10.59 -7.74 -4.74
N TRP A 186 9.42 -7.21 -4.37
CA TRP A 186 9.32 -6.18 -3.34
C TRP A 186 9.23 -6.73 -1.93
N LYS A 187 8.92 -8.02 -1.77
CA LYS A 187 8.71 -8.65 -0.46
C LYS A 187 9.92 -8.54 0.45
N GLN A 188 11.13 -8.58 -0.11
CA GLN A 188 12.37 -8.44 0.64
C GLN A 188 12.56 -7.06 1.29
N TYR A 189 11.93 -6.02 0.75
CA TYR A 189 12.03 -4.65 1.27
C TYR A 189 10.88 -4.28 2.21
N ILE A 190 9.89 -5.13 2.36
CA ILE A 190 8.67 -4.82 3.10
C ILE A 190 8.54 -5.78 4.29
N PRO A 191 8.67 -5.28 5.52
CA PRO A 191 8.47 -6.10 6.70
C PRO A 191 6.98 -6.44 6.86
N TRP A 192 6.63 -7.72 6.71
CA TRP A 192 5.25 -8.20 6.72
C TRP A 192 4.66 -8.49 8.09
N ASN A 193 5.46 -8.44 9.11
CA ASN A 193 5.07 -8.79 10.47
C ASN A 193 4.67 -7.58 11.32
N CYS A 194 4.13 -6.56 10.70
CA CYS A 194 3.54 -5.42 11.43
C CYS A 194 2.03 -5.43 11.37
#